data_1879ca8e2bd99a3ed8067a207545f7dd
#
_entry.id   1879ca8e2bd99a3ed8067a207545f7dd
#
_cell.length_a   1.000
_cell.length_b   1.000
_cell.length_c   1.000
_cell.angle_alpha   90.00
_cell.angle_beta   90.00
_cell.angle_gamma   90.00
#
_symmetry.space_group_name_H-M   'P 1'
#
loop_
_entity.id
_entity.type
_entity.pdbx_description
1 polymer ?
#
loop_
_entity_poly.entity_id
_entity_poly.type
_entity_poly.pdbx_seq_one_letter_code
_entity_poly.pdbx_strand_id
1 'polypeptide(L)'
;MVLEGQSAWLVGATYKTGLITLRLITSPDLESIEWVERDFRPYYLTTQKQGEPVKKRDLFTGNELTLYKVTYTGKPSRDTKAWELDIDPAMSYVYDKGLRFGILQRFTDHGWVPDASLGGEDSSRFEKLLGRISRSDPLKYASLQEAYAYVSQPVPKIPEEKLNLREVGSEEDYYNAILLSRLANLPLNRTYRNYSVSDWIRSMLNTYYRSHNILIPNSEELKLGDTRKQVTGALAIGPEPGTYFNMHVLDFESLYPGCIDVFNLSYETIQCPHPECRTNQVPGQPQLHVCTKRRGIYSALVGALRDLRLQIYKPQTKTAAETDGNVLAASRILKLFLVSCYGVTIRIHGLASPLLGEAIAAYGRYVLQSSWDLAKSMGLRPKYGDTDSVFLDNPTGEETWKLIQEVGSKFRLQLAYDRVYSVCILSTIKAYFGILSNGEPEIKGLAIAKSNSPQFFQQTFQQCLTQLAQGRRSHTEFENAKQHLPDIVAEAIQRLRSRSVSLADLEYRVELREEPAEKLRSKRLAQPYQAAWLLTHQGKAPARGDTIGFVKVLPFRLAGRQFTVKPTSQASPKELDVADYTLSLCASLSQTFDPMNIKLKTKSTNLSQFI
;
A
#
# COMPACT_ATOMS: atom_id res chain seq x y z
N MET A 1 5.40 33.87 28.80
CA MET A 1 6.49 34.01 27.84
C MET A 1 5.85 34.53 26.56
N VAL A 2 6.23 35.70 26.08
CA VAL A 2 5.66 36.28 24.86
C VAL A 2 6.40 35.69 23.68
N LEU A 3 5.73 34.88 22.88
CA LEU A 3 6.27 34.27 21.63
C LEU A 3 6.11 35.20 20.42
N GLU A 4 5.74 36.47 20.64
CA GLU A 4 5.48 37.42 19.56
C GLU A 4 6.69 37.61 18.66
N GLY A 5 6.52 37.38 17.37
CA GLY A 5 7.59 37.42 16.37
C GLY A 5 8.51 36.19 16.32
N GLN A 6 8.38 35.20 17.21
CA GLN A 6 9.16 33.98 17.19
C GLN A 6 8.57 32.95 16.23
N SER A 7 9.46 32.20 15.58
CA SER A 7 9.09 31.04 14.76
C SER A 7 9.35 29.74 15.52
N ALA A 8 8.44 28.77 15.36
CA ALA A 8 8.56 27.47 16.01
C ALA A 8 7.88 26.36 15.19
N TRP A 9 8.35 25.12 15.38
CA TRP A 9 7.69 23.91 14.87
C TRP A 9 6.78 23.35 15.96
N LEU A 10 5.50 23.13 15.63
CA LEU A 10 4.60 22.36 16.49
C LEU A 10 4.90 20.87 16.33
N VAL A 11 5.31 20.19 17.41
CA VAL A 11 5.68 18.76 17.38
C VAL A 11 4.73 17.88 18.20
N GLY A 12 3.95 18.44 19.09
CA GLY A 12 2.99 17.71 19.91
C GLY A 12 1.83 18.55 20.39
N ALA A 13 0.70 17.91 20.63
CA ALA A 13 -0.47 18.49 21.28
C ALA A 13 -1.15 17.44 22.16
N THR A 14 -1.54 17.81 23.38
CA THR A 14 -2.24 16.94 24.32
C THR A 14 -3.36 17.70 25.02
N TYR A 15 -4.41 16.99 25.41
CA TYR A 15 -5.48 17.49 26.25
C TYR A 15 -5.56 16.66 27.53
N LYS A 16 -5.37 17.31 28.68
CA LYS A 16 -5.50 16.68 30.00
C LYS A 16 -6.13 17.64 30.98
N THR A 17 -7.05 17.16 31.80
CA THR A 17 -7.67 17.92 32.91
C THR A 17 -8.17 19.32 32.54
N GLY A 18 -8.74 19.48 31.33
CA GLY A 18 -9.25 20.78 30.85
C GLY A 18 -8.21 21.71 30.22
N LEU A 19 -6.97 21.25 30.07
CA LEU A 19 -5.87 22.04 29.51
C LEU A 19 -5.40 21.45 28.18
N ILE A 20 -5.19 22.33 27.18
CA ILE A 20 -4.44 22.01 25.98
C ILE A 20 -2.98 22.34 26.23
N THR A 21 -2.09 21.41 26.00
CA THR A 21 -0.63 21.64 26.01
C THR A 21 -0.09 21.42 24.61
N LEU A 22 0.46 22.47 24.01
CA LEU A 22 1.19 22.42 22.75
C LEU A 22 2.67 22.32 23.04
N ARG A 23 3.35 21.42 22.38
CA ARG A 23 4.80 21.29 22.44
C ARG A 23 5.42 21.88 21.18
N LEU A 24 6.25 22.87 21.38
CA LEU A 24 6.89 23.67 20.33
C LEU A 24 8.40 23.52 20.42
N ILE A 25 9.05 23.58 19.26
CA ILE A 25 10.52 23.70 19.17
C ILE A 25 10.81 25.02 18.46
N THR A 26 11.52 25.93 19.12
CA THR A 26 11.81 27.26 18.57
C THR A 26 12.84 27.22 17.45
N SER A 27 12.80 28.21 16.57
CA SER A 27 13.80 28.44 15.54
C SER A 27 14.44 29.82 15.76
N PRO A 28 15.78 29.97 15.71
CA PRO A 28 16.79 28.95 15.36
C PRO A 28 17.31 28.13 16.54
N ASP A 29 17.00 28.47 17.78
CA ASP A 29 17.69 27.99 18.99
C ASP A 29 17.36 26.54 19.35
N LEU A 30 16.35 25.94 18.70
CA LEU A 30 15.89 24.58 18.95
C LEU A 30 15.51 24.31 20.41
N GLU A 31 14.99 25.30 21.13
CA GLU A 31 14.51 25.12 22.49
C GLU A 31 13.13 24.48 22.53
N SER A 32 12.91 23.55 23.46
CA SER A 32 11.60 22.94 23.68
C SER A 32 10.77 23.80 24.62
N ILE A 33 9.60 24.25 24.16
CA ILE A 33 8.66 25.10 24.92
C ILE A 33 7.32 24.38 25.00
N GLU A 34 6.68 24.45 26.16
CA GLU A 34 5.28 24.05 26.34
C GLU A 34 4.39 25.30 26.41
N TRP A 35 3.44 25.39 25.49
CA TRP A 35 2.38 26.39 25.51
C TRP A 35 1.11 25.78 26.08
N VAL A 36 0.55 26.41 27.12
CA VAL A 36 -0.65 25.91 27.81
C VAL A 36 -1.84 26.85 27.56
N GLU A 37 -2.89 26.30 26.94
CA GLU A 37 -4.17 26.98 26.74
C GLU A 37 -5.19 26.48 27.78
N ARG A 38 -5.82 27.42 28.48
CA ARG A 38 -6.73 27.14 29.60
C ARG A 38 -8.20 27.37 29.27
N ASP A 39 -8.48 28.15 28.23
CA ASP A 39 -9.82 28.58 27.89
C ASP A 39 -10.54 27.69 26.89
N PHE A 40 -9.80 26.72 26.28
CA PHE A 40 -10.41 25.77 25.35
C PHE A 40 -11.34 24.81 26.10
N ARG A 41 -12.55 24.65 25.56
CA ARG A 41 -13.53 23.66 26.01
C ARG A 41 -13.83 22.70 24.86
N PRO A 42 -13.68 21.37 25.02
CA PRO A 42 -14.12 20.41 24.03
C PRO A 42 -15.60 20.59 23.72
N TYR A 43 -15.96 20.38 22.47
CA TYR A 43 -17.32 20.57 22.01
C TYR A 43 -17.70 19.53 20.95
N TYR A 44 -18.99 19.41 20.70
CA TYR A 44 -19.58 18.73 19.57
C TYR A 44 -20.60 19.66 18.89
N LEU A 45 -21.02 19.29 17.68
CA LEU A 45 -22.04 20.03 16.93
C LEU A 45 -23.34 19.22 16.90
N THR A 46 -24.48 19.90 17.01
CA THR A 46 -25.81 19.28 16.99
C THR A 46 -26.86 20.18 16.32
N THR A 47 -27.97 19.55 15.87
CA THR A 47 -29.15 20.31 15.40
C THR A 47 -30.08 20.78 16.54
N GLN A 48 -29.88 20.27 17.74
CA GLN A 48 -30.65 20.71 18.91
C GLN A 48 -30.26 22.15 19.31
N LYS A 49 -31.22 23.00 19.53
CA LYS A 49 -31.00 24.41 19.89
C LYS A 49 -30.42 24.58 21.30
N GLN A 50 -29.20 24.10 21.49
CA GLN A 50 -28.44 24.14 22.74
C GLN A 50 -27.04 24.67 22.44
N GLY A 51 -26.59 25.71 23.15
CA GLY A 51 -25.28 26.28 22.96
C GLY A 51 -25.21 27.37 21.90
N GLU A 52 -24.04 27.64 21.36
CA GLU A 52 -23.76 28.73 20.43
C GLU A 52 -24.10 28.32 18.98
N PRO A 53 -24.91 29.12 18.25
CA PRO A 53 -25.21 28.81 16.85
C PRO A 53 -23.97 29.01 15.97
N VAL A 54 -23.68 28.00 15.12
CA VAL A 54 -22.59 28.03 14.15
C VAL A 54 -23.10 27.59 12.78
N LYS A 55 -22.56 28.19 11.73
CA LYS A 55 -22.85 27.80 10.35
C LYS A 55 -21.77 26.90 9.83
N LYS A 56 -22.15 25.79 9.21
CA LYS A 56 -21.25 24.83 8.52
C LYS A 56 -21.82 24.49 7.16
N ARG A 57 -20.95 24.22 6.20
CA ARG A 57 -21.35 23.69 4.91
C ARG A 57 -21.43 22.16 4.96
N ASP A 58 -22.56 21.62 4.57
CA ASP A 58 -22.73 20.17 4.44
C ASP A 58 -21.87 19.60 3.30
N LEU A 59 -21.12 18.54 3.56
CA LEU A 59 -20.21 17.93 2.59
C LEU A 59 -20.97 17.40 1.35
N PHE A 60 -22.12 16.74 1.56
CA PHE A 60 -22.82 16.00 0.51
C PHE A 60 -23.70 16.90 -0.35
N THR A 61 -24.43 17.82 0.26
CA THR A 61 -25.34 18.73 -0.44
C THR A 61 -24.68 20.05 -0.84
N GLY A 62 -23.65 20.47 -0.12
CA GLY A 62 -23.01 21.77 -0.27
C GLY A 62 -23.80 22.92 0.39
N ASN A 63 -24.97 22.65 0.98
CA ASN A 63 -25.83 23.64 1.62
C ASN A 63 -25.24 24.11 2.96
N GLU A 64 -25.56 25.34 3.31
CA GLU A 64 -25.24 25.86 4.64
C GLU A 64 -26.23 25.30 5.68
N LEU A 65 -25.69 24.75 6.77
CA LEU A 65 -26.42 24.20 7.91
C LEU A 65 -26.19 25.14 9.13
N THR A 66 -27.27 25.43 9.86
CA THR A 66 -27.16 26.04 11.18
C THR A 66 -27.13 24.92 12.22
N LEU A 67 -26.02 24.82 12.93
CA LEU A 67 -25.79 23.87 14.01
C LEU A 67 -25.52 24.60 15.31
N TYR A 68 -25.53 23.87 16.41
CA TYR A 68 -25.25 24.44 17.73
C TYR A 68 -24.00 23.78 18.31
N LYS A 69 -23.04 24.60 18.72
CA LYS A 69 -21.80 24.19 19.37
C LYS A 69 -22.06 24.03 20.86
N VAL A 70 -21.96 22.77 21.31
CA VAL A 70 -22.22 22.39 22.71
C VAL A 70 -20.91 21.95 23.34
N THR A 71 -20.47 22.67 24.36
CA THR A 71 -19.28 22.29 25.14
C THR A 71 -19.63 21.21 26.14
N TYR A 72 -18.69 20.31 26.44
CA TYR A 72 -18.88 19.24 27.40
C TYR A 72 -17.68 19.06 28.31
N THR A 73 -17.92 18.51 29.51
CA THR A 73 -16.91 18.16 30.51
C THR A 73 -16.77 16.67 30.71
N GLY A 74 -17.62 15.87 30.05
CA GLY A 74 -17.61 14.40 30.05
C GLY A 74 -18.13 13.89 28.72
N LYS A 75 -18.31 12.58 28.55
CA LYS A 75 -18.90 12.01 27.32
C LYS A 75 -20.39 12.37 27.27
N PRO A 76 -20.89 12.99 26.18
CA PRO A 76 -22.32 13.23 26.00
C PRO A 76 -23.09 11.91 25.92
N SER A 77 -24.42 11.96 26.13
CA SER A 77 -25.28 10.77 26.04
C SER A 77 -25.28 10.22 24.61
N ARG A 78 -25.40 8.88 24.47
CA ARG A 78 -25.40 8.21 23.16
C ARG A 78 -26.61 8.56 22.28
N ASP A 79 -27.64 9.15 22.85
CA ASP A 79 -28.91 9.47 22.17
C ASP A 79 -28.88 10.81 21.43
N THR A 80 -27.79 11.57 21.53
CA THR A 80 -27.67 12.88 20.89
C THR A 80 -27.08 12.72 19.50
N LYS A 81 -27.81 13.10 18.45
CA LYS A 81 -27.23 13.23 17.10
C LYS A 81 -26.19 14.34 17.13
N ALA A 82 -24.92 13.92 17.15
CA ALA A 82 -23.79 14.81 17.32
C ALA A 82 -22.75 14.56 16.21
N TRP A 83 -22.12 15.61 15.73
CA TRP A 83 -20.97 15.59 14.85
C TRP A 83 -19.70 15.98 15.60
N GLU A 84 -18.57 15.47 15.14
CA GLU A 84 -17.23 15.86 15.64
C GLU A 84 -16.96 15.47 17.10
N LEU A 85 -17.78 14.59 17.66
CA LEU A 85 -17.68 14.12 19.03
C LEU A 85 -16.49 13.18 19.28
N ASP A 86 -16.10 12.43 18.28
CA ASP A 86 -14.98 11.46 18.30
C ASP A 86 -13.63 12.09 17.94
N ILE A 87 -13.58 13.39 17.68
CA ILE A 87 -12.33 14.11 17.45
C ILE A 87 -11.63 14.33 18.79
N ASP A 88 -10.35 13.95 18.85
CA ASP A 88 -9.49 14.22 19.99
C ASP A 88 -9.51 15.73 20.31
N PRO A 89 -9.75 16.15 21.58
CA PRO A 89 -9.86 17.57 21.93
C PRO A 89 -8.62 18.39 21.59
N ALA A 90 -7.41 17.83 21.70
CA ALA A 90 -6.19 18.54 21.30
C ALA A 90 -6.16 18.75 19.79
N MET A 91 -6.60 17.77 19.01
CA MET A 91 -6.71 17.89 17.56
C MET A 91 -7.80 18.86 17.14
N SER A 92 -8.94 18.88 17.85
CA SER A 92 -10.00 19.86 17.63
C SER A 92 -9.48 21.30 17.80
N TYR A 93 -8.70 21.54 18.86
CA TYR A 93 -8.03 22.84 19.07
C TYR A 93 -7.06 23.19 17.93
N VAL A 94 -6.22 22.23 17.53
CA VAL A 94 -5.25 22.39 16.41
C VAL A 94 -5.98 22.79 15.12
N TYR A 95 -7.08 22.10 14.81
CA TYR A 95 -7.88 22.41 13.61
C TYR A 95 -8.55 23.80 13.71
N ASP A 96 -9.13 24.14 14.85
CA ASP A 96 -9.80 25.44 15.07
C ASP A 96 -8.84 26.62 14.96
N LYS A 97 -7.59 26.44 15.38
CA LYS A 97 -6.56 27.48 15.32
C LYS A 97 -5.74 27.46 14.03
N GLY A 98 -6.05 26.57 13.09
CA GLY A 98 -5.29 26.43 11.84
C GLY A 98 -3.84 26.03 12.02
N LEU A 99 -3.50 25.39 13.14
CA LEU A 99 -2.14 24.95 13.46
C LEU A 99 -1.73 23.76 12.61
N ARG A 100 -0.43 23.66 12.31
CA ARG A 100 0.15 22.56 11.53
C ARG A 100 1.36 21.96 12.23
N PHE A 101 1.38 20.64 12.33
CA PHE A 101 2.53 19.90 12.87
C PHE A 101 3.68 19.85 11.87
N GLY A 102 4.91 19.91 12.40
CA GLY A 102 6.13 19.78 11.62
C GLY A 102 6.44 20.94 10.65
N ILE A 103 5.57 21.92 10.56
CA ILE A 103 5.74 23.14 9.75
C ILE A 103 6.28 24.26 10.62
N LEU A 104 7.24 25.03 10.11
CA LEU A 104 7.69 26.24 10.78
C LEU A 104 6.58 27.29 10.71
N GLN A 105 6.14 27.77 11.85
CA GLN A 105 5.08 28.74 11.99
C GLN A 105 5.59 29.92 12.83
N ARG A 106 5.18 31.13 12.46
CA ARG A 106 5.47 32.35 13.23
C ARG A 106 4.26 32.75 14.06
N PHE A 107 4.48 33.10 15.31
CA PHE A 107 3.45 33.66 16.16
C PHE A 107 3.30 35.17 15.87
N THR A 108 2.07 35.60 15.60
CA THR A 108 1.72 36.99 15.30
C THR A 108 0.52 37.43 16.15
N ASP A 109 0.19 38.73 16.16
CA ASP A 109 -1.01 39.25 16.81
C ASP A 109 -2.32 38.59 16.34
N HIS A 110 -2.30 38.01 15.13
CA HIS A 110 -3.43 37.29 14.53
C HIS A 110 -3.39 35.79 14.74
N GLY A 111 -2.43 35.28 15.52
CA GLY A 111 -2.20 33.86 15.78
C GLY A 111 -1.02 33.29 15.02
N TRP A 112 -1.00 31.96 14.84
CA TRP A 112 0.05 31.25 14.17
C TRP A 112 -0.13 31.28 12.66
N VAL A 113 0.90 31.69 11.92
CA VAL A 113 0.91 31.68 10.44
C VAL A 113 2.12 30.89 9.93
N PRO A 114 1.99 30.12 8.83
CA PRO A 114 3.14 29.46 8.22
C PRO A 114 4.24 30.47 7.89
N ASP A 115 5.49 30.16 8.21
CA ASP A 115 6.62 31.01 7.86
C ASP A 115 6.96 30.81 6.37
N ALA A 116 6.63 31.81 5.56
CA ALA A 116 6.80 31.78 4.10
C ALA A 116 8.27 31.90 3.65
N SER A 117 9.22 32.11 4.57
CA SER A 117 10.64 32.33 4.23
C SER A 117 11.37 31.08 3.74
N LEU A 118 10.74 29.88 3.84
CA LEU A 118 11.34 28.60 3.47
C LEU A 118 10.68 28.02 2.22
N GLY A 119 10.85 28.68 1.06
CA GLY A 119 10.48 28.12 -0.24
C GLY A 119 11.58 27.19 -0.77
N GLY A 120 11.24 26.00 -1.25
CA GLY A 120 12.20 25.03 -1.80
C GLY A 120 12.82 25.48 -3.14
N GLU A 121 14.02 25.01 -3.42
CA GLU A 121 14.90 25.47 -4.51
C GLU A 121 14.44 25.15 -5.97
N ASP A 122 13.45 24.30 -6.23
CA ASP A 122 13.03 23.97 -7.62
C ASP A 122 11.60 24.43 -7.94
N SER A 123 11.41 25.76 -7.93
CA SER A 123 10.12 26.36 -8.26
C SER A 123 9.71 26.21 -9.74
N SER A 124 10.65 26.06 -10.67
CA SER A 124 10.36 26.10 -12.12
C SER A 124 9.52 24.92 -12.62
N ARG A 125 9.76 23.70 -12.12
CA ARG A 125 8.94 22.52 -12.45
C ARG A 125 7.57 22.61 -11.80
N PHE A 126 7.54 23.07 -10.56
CA PHE A 126 6.30 23.23 -9.80
C PHE A 126 5.40 24.30 -10.44
N GLU A 127 5.95 25.45 -10.82
CA GLU A 127 5.22 26.51 -11.53
C GLU A 127 4.63 26.03 -12.86
N LYS A 128 5.39 25.23 -13.63
CA LYS A 128 4.88 24.59 -14.86
C LYS A 128 3.73 23.63 -14.58
N LEU A 129 3.80 22.88 -13.48
CA LEU A 129 2.72 21.98 -13.06
C LEU A 129 1.48 22.78 -12.65
N LEU A 130 1.64 23.80 -11.84
CA LEU A 130 0.56 24.69 -11.41
C LEU A 130 -0.13 25.39 -12.60
N GLY A 131 0.63 25.90 -13.55
CA GLY A 131 0.10 26.54 -14.76
C GLY A 131 -0.80 25.65 -15.60
N ARG A 132 -0.56 24.32 -15.60
CA ARG A 132 -1.43 23.35 -16.29
C ARG A 132 -2.76 23.09 -15.59
N ILE A 133 -2.81 23.25 -14.26
CA ILE A 133 -3.98 22.86 -13.43
C ILE A 133 -4.87 24.09 -13.12
N SER A 134 -4.30 25.28 -12.98
CA SER A 134 -4.92 26.47 -12.42
C SER A 134 -6.27 26.87 -13.01
N ARG A 135 -6.48 26.66 -14.31
CA ARG A 135 -7.71 27.07 -15.03
C ARG A 135 -8.79 25.99 -15.05
N SER A 136 -8.42 24.73 -14.88
CA SER A 136 -9.33 23.60 -15.07
C SER A 136 -9.82 22.98 -13.76
N ASP A 137 -9.06 23.10 -12.67
CA ASP A 137 -9.35 22.46 -11.38
C ASP A 137 -8.84 23.32 -10.21
N PRO A 138 -9.60 24.38 -9.82
CA PRO A 138 -9.17 25.30 -8.74
C PRO A 138 -8.97 24.60 -7.39
N LEU A 139 -9.76 23.55 -7.10
CA LEU A 139 -9.66 22.80 -5.85
C LEU A 139 -8.34 22.02 -5.77
N LYS A 140 -8.02 21.31 -6.83
CA LYS A 140 -6.75 20.56 -6.96
C LYS A 140 -5.56 21.52 -6.99
N TYR A 141 -5.67 22.67 -7.65
CA TYR A 141 -4.65 23.71 -7.68
C TYR A 141 -4.28 24.18 -6.29
N ALA A 142 -5.28 24.60 -5.48
CA ALA A 142 -5.06 25.04 -4.11
C ALA A 142 -4.46 23.93 -3.24
N SER A 143 -4.98 22.69 -3.36
CA SER A 143 -4.47 21.52 -2.63
C SER A 143 -3.03 21.18 -3.00
N LEU A 144 -2.64 21.36 -4.26
CA LEU A 144 -1.28 21.13 -4.73
C LEU A 144 -0.30 22.18 -4.20
N GLN A 145 -0.71 23.47 -4.18
CA GLN A 145 0.10 24.54 -3.60
C GLN A 145 0.34 24.28 -2.11
N GLU A 146 -0.71 23.93 -1.38
CA GLU A 146 -0.63 23.65 0.05
C GLU A 146 0.27 22.43 0.32
N ALA A 147 0.08 21.33 -0.38
CA ALA A 147 0.89 20.12 -0.21
C ALA A 147 2.37 20.37 -0.55
N TYR A 148 2.66 21.13 -1.61
CA TYR A 148 4.02 21.50 -1.97
C TYR A 148 4.66 22.36 -0.90
N ALA A 149 3.97 23.37 -0.41
CA ALA A 149 4.46 24.25 0.66
C ALA A 149 4.84 23.46 1.93
N TYR A 150 4.10 22.37 2.25
CA TYR A 150 4.40 21.54 3.41
C TYR A 150 5.56 20.57 3.17
N VAL A 151 5.62 19.96 1.98
CA VAL A 151 6.64 18.93 1.69
C VAL A 151 7.99 19.56 1.34
N SER A 152 8.03 20.73 0.70
CA SER A 152 9.25 21.39 0.25
C SER A 152 10.04 22.10 1.36
N GLN A 153 9.44 22.34 2.52
CA GLN A 153 10.21 22.90 3.64
C GLN A 153 11.32 21.94 4.07
N PRO A 154 12.55 22.42 4.31
CA PRO A 154 13.61 21.62 4.87
C PRO A 154 13.19 20.93 6.17
N VAL A 155 13.59 19.67 6.36
CA VAL A 155 13.35 18.97 7.62
C VAL A 155 14.32 19.54 8.68
N PRO A 156 13.81 20.07 9.81
CA PRO A 156 14.68 20.63 10.85
C PRO A 156 15.50 19.53 11.51
N LYS A 157 16.77 19.81 11.81
CA LYS A 157 17.64 18.89 12.56
C LYS A 157 17.42 19.07 14.07
N ILE A 158 16.26 18.65 14.56
CA ILE A 158 15.92 18.75 15.99
C ILE A 158 16.58 17.57 16.74
N PRO A 159 17.32 17.82 17.83
CA PRO A 159 17.88 16.77 18.68
C PRO A 159 16.78 15.84 19.22
N GLU A 160 17.04 14.53 19.18
CA GLU A 160 16.02 13.51 19.51
C GLU A 160 15.53 13.60 20.96
N GLU A 161 16.38 13.97 21.88
CA GLU A 161 16.04 14.19 23.30
C GLU A 161 14.96 15.29 23.48
N LYS A 162 14.86 16.23 22.52
CA LYS A 162 13.84 17.28 22.51
C LYS A 162 12.50 16.85 21.92
N LEU A 163 12.46 15.68 21.24
CA LEU A 163 11.27 15.20 20.55
C LEU A 163 10.36 14.30 21.41
N ASN A 164 10.88 13.82 22.56
CA ASN A 164 10.17 12.89 23.46
C ASN A 164 9.60 11.67 22.71
N LEU A 165 10.41 11.07 21.86
CA LEU A 165 10.08 9.83 21.14
C LEU A 165 10.35 8.63 22.04
N ARG A 166 9.56 7.55 21.89
CA ARG A 166 9.69 6.35 22.72
C ARG A 166 10.96 5.55 22.44
N GLU A 167 11.47 5.63 21.22
CA GLU A 167 12.64 4.91 20.74
C GLU A 167 13.40 5.77 19.73
N VAL A 168 14.73 5.64 19.74
CA VAL A 168 15.63 6.25 18.76
C VAL A 168 15.60 5.40 17.49
N GLY A 169 15.30 6.00 16.34
CA GLY A 169 15.29 5.34 15.05
C GLY A 169 16.40 5.83 14.12
N SER A 170 16.30 5.47 12.85
CA SER A 170 17.21 5.97 11.81
C SER A 170 16.87 7.42 11.43
N GLU A 171 17.84 8.11 10.82
CA GLU A 171 17.59 9.42 10.20
C GLU A 171 16.43 9.36 9.18
N GLU A 172 16.31 8.24 8.47
CA GLU A 172 15.19 7.97 7.56
C GLU A 172 13.84 7.96 8.28
N ASP A 173 13.75 7.31 9.44
CA ASP A 173 12.52 7.27 10.25
C ASP A 173 12.12 8.68 10.68
N TYR A 174 13.09 9.51 11.00
CA TYR A 174 12.87 10.90 11.39
C TYR A 174 12.33 11.75 10.21
N TYR A 175 12.99 11.70 9.05
CA TYR A 175 12.50 12.41 7.85
C TYR A 175 11.08 11.98 7.46
N ASN A 176 10.83 10.69 7.46
CA ASN A 176 9.50 10.15 7.17
C ASN A 176 8.45 10.65 8.17
N ALA A 177 8.78 10.70 9.46
CA ALA A 177 7.86 11.13 10.50
C ALA A 177 7.50 12.62 10.38
N ILE A 178 8.46 13.49 10.12
CA ILE A 178 8.21 14.92 9.93
C ILE A 178 7.33 15.17 8.71
N LEU A 179 7.65 14.55 7.56
CA LEU A 179 6.85 14.74 6.34
C LEU A 179 5.44 14.17 6.48
N LEU A 180 5.31 13.03 7.15
CA LEU A 180 4.02 12.46 7.45
C LEU A 180 3.22 13.35 8.40
N SER A 181 3.87 13.91 9.43
CA SER A 181 3.28 14.87 10.37
C SER A 181 2.72 16.10 9.65
N ARG A 182 3.46 16.65 8.68
CA ARG A 182 3.05 17.79 7.85
C ARG A 182 1.83 17.48 7.00
N LEU A 183 1.87 16.41 6.23
CA LEU A 183 0.79 16.03 5.31
C LEU A 183 -0.49 15.59 6.03
N ALA A 184 -0.34 14.78 7.07
CA ALA A 184 -1.46 14.27 7.84
C ALA A 184 -1.97 15.28 8.89
N ASN A 185 -1.22 16.31 9.22
CA ASN A 185 -1.44 17.19 10.36
C ASN A 185 -1.61 16.42 11.68
N LEU A 186 -0.62 15.60 12.02
CA LEU A 186 -0.60 14.77 13.23
C LEU A 186 0.64 15.05 14.09
N PRO A 187 0.54 14.94 15.43
CA PRO A 187 1.69 15.04 16.33
C PRO A 187 2.79 14.05 15.97
N LEU A 188 4.04 14.46 16.15
CA LEU A 188 5.22 13.66 15.74
C LEU A 188 5.25 12.28 16.42
N ASN A 189 4.83 12.17 17.68
CA ASN A 189 4.74 10.90 18.39
C ASN A 189 3.68 9.93 17.83
N ARG A 190 2.76 10.42 16.97
CA ARG A 190 1.77 9.60 16.26
C ARG A 190 2.19 9.24 14.83
N THR A 191 3.26 9.82 14.34
CA THR A 191 3.78 9.57 12.98
C THR A 191 5.12 8.83 13.00
N TYR A 192 5.88 8.95 14.08
CA TYR A 192 7.19 8.31 14.22
C TYR A 192 7.04 6.80 14.40
N ARG A 193 7.55 6.04 13.43
CA ARG A 193 7.47 4.56 13.36
C ARG A 193 6.05 4.00 13.58
N ASN A 194 5.04 4.82 13.34
CA ASN A 194 3.63 4.46 13.45
C ASN A 194 2.93 4.61 12.09
N TYR A 195 2.50 3.49 11.54
CA TYR A 195 1.92 3.39 10.21
C TYR A 195 0.39 3.24 10.25
N SER A 196 -0.29 3.97 11.14
CA SER A 196 -1.76 4.03 11.17
C SER A 196 -2.31 4.87 10.02
N VAL A 197 -2.40 4.28 8.84
CA VAL A 197 -2.83 4.93 7.59
C VAL A 197 -4.20 5.59 7.71
N SER A 198 -5.11 4.99 8.47
CA SER A 198 -6.44 5.56 8.72
C SER A 198 -6.37 6.91 9.41
N ASP A 199 -5.47 7.04 10.38
CA ASP A 199 -5.30 8.28 11.12
C ASP A 199 -4.73 9.37 10.23
N TRP A 200 -3.83 9.03 9.31
CA TRP A 200 -3.24 9.99 8.38
C TRP A 200 -4.28 10.60 7.46
N ILE A 201 -5.05 9.75 6.77
CA ILE A 201 -6.04 10.21 5.79
C ILE A 201 -7.20 10.91 6.50
N ARG A 202 -7.63 10.40 7.65
CA ARG A 202 -8.68 11.04 8.46
C ARG A 202 -8.26 12.43 8.91
N SER A 203 -7.06 12.59 9.47
CA SER A 203 -6.58 13.87 9.96
C SER A 203 -6.36 14.87 8.83
N MET A 204 -5.84 14.42 7.67
CA MET A 204 -5.74 15.26 6.48
C MET A 204 -7.12 15.78 6.03
N LEU A 205 -8.13 14.90 5.95
CA LEU A 205 -9.50 15.29 5.58
C LEU A 205 -10.13 16.22 6.61
N ASN A 206 -10.03 15.88 7.90
CA ASN A 206 -10.58 16.72 8.98
C ASN A 206 -9.96 18.11 9.00
N THR A 207 -8.65 18.20 8.78
CA THR A 207 -7.96 19.49 8.67
C THR A 207 -8.51 20.29 7.50
N TYR A 208 -8.68 19.67 6.32
CA TYR A 208 -9.26 20.33 5.16
C TYR A 208 -10.69 20.79 5.43
N TYR A 209 -11.54 19.92 5.97
CA TYR A 209 -12.94 20.27 6.26
C TYR A 209 -13.05 21.46 7.24
N ARG A 210 -12.26 21.43 8.32
CA ARG A 210 -12.26 22.55 9.30
C ARG A 210 -11.79 23.86 8.69
N SER A 211 -10.68 23.87 7.96
CA SER A 211 -10.14 25.09 7.34
C SER A 211 -11.07 25.70 6.28
N HIS A 212 -11.98 24.90 5.71
CA HIS A 212 -12.95 25.35 4.71
C HIS A 212 -14.39 25.46 5.24
N ASN A 213 -14.55 25.45 6.57
CA ASN A 213 -15.84 25.54 7.25
C ASN A 213 -16.87 24.48 6.80
N ILE A 214 -16.38 23.27 6.50
CA ILE A 214 -17.20 22.10 6.13
C ILE A 214 -17.45 21.27 7.39
N LEU A 215 -18.69 20.80 7.57
CA LEU A 215 -19.02 19.88 8.64
C LEU A 215 -18.29 18.55 8.42
N ILE A 216 -17.55 18.08 9.42
CA ILE A 216 -16.89 16.78 9.36
C ILE A 216 -17.97 15.70 9.47
N PRO A 217 -18.12 14.86 8.45
CA PRO A 217 -19.16 13.85 8.44
C PRO A 217 -18.89 12.74 9.48
N ASN A 218 -19.94 12.21 10.07
CA ASN A 218 -19.86 11.02 10.89
C ASN A 218 -19.54 9.78 10.04
N SER A 219 -18.98 8.76 10.68
CA SER A 219 -18.66 7.49 10.00
C SER A 219 -19.88 6.83 9.36
N GLU A 220 -21.07 7.01 9.92
CA GLU A 220 -22.33 6.47 9.35
C GLU A 220 -22.74 7.22 8.06
N GLU A 221 -22.48 8.51 7.98
CA GLU A 221 -22.77 9.32 6.78
C GLU A 221 -21.82 8.98 5.62
N LEU A 222 -20.60 8.52 5.92
CA LEU A 222 -19.63 8.04 4.92
C LEU A 222 -19.95 6.64 4.41
N LYS A 223 -20.68 5.83 5.20
CA LYS A 223 -21.07 4.46 4.83
C LYS A 223 -22.21 4.46 3.82
N LEU A 224 -21.91 4.88 2.60
CA LEU A 224 -22.85 4.77 1.51
C LEU A 224 -23.00 3.29 1.11
N GLY A 225 -24.24 2.77 1.11
CA GLY A 225 -24.57 1.41 0.68
C GLY A 225 -24.46 0.33 1.76
N ASP A 226 -24.73 -0.93 1.37
CA ASP A 226 -24.67 -2.09 2.29
C ASP A 226 -23.21 -2.49 2.54
N THR A 227 -22.74 -2.25 3.76
CA THR A 227 -21.38 -2.59 4.20
C THR A 227 -21.08 -4.10 4.24
N ARG A 228 -22.10 -4.94 4.13
CA ARG A 228 -21.98 -6.41 4.07
C ARG A 228 -21.66 -6.91 2.66
N LYS A 229 -21.86 -6.09 1.62
CA LYS A 229 -21.52 -6.44 0.25
C LYS A 229 -20.02 -6.42 0.06
N GLN A 230 -19.45 -7.53 -0.37
CA GLN A 230 -18.03 -7.61 -0.70
C GLN A 230 -17.75 -6.77 -1.94
N VAL A 231 -16.78 -5.86 -1.84
CA VAL A 231 -16.31 -5.07 -2.98
C VAL A 231 -15.62 -6.00 -3.99
N THR A 232 -16.00 -5.90 -5.26
CA THR A 232 -15.33 -6.63 -6.34
C THR A 232 -13.92 -6.08 -6.52
N GLY A 233 -12.91 -6.94 -6.38
CA GLY A 233 -11.51 -6.55 -6.42
C GLY A 233 -11.00 -6.09 -7.80
N ALA A 234 -9.67 -6.05 -7.91
CA ALA A 234 -8.97 -5.75 -9.16
C ALA A 234 -9.25 -6.78 -10.26
N LEU A 235 -9.09 -6.36 -11.51
CA LEU A 235 -9.10 -7.25 -12.67
C LEU A 235 -7.72 -7.89 -12.82
N ALA A 236 -7.71 -9.20 -13.01
CA ALA A 236 -6.58 -9.93 -13.58
C ALA A 236 -7.05 -10.61 -14.86
N ILE A 237 -6.42 -10.29 -15.97
CA ILE A 237 -6.62 -10.97 -17.25
C ILE A 237 -5.61 -12.10 -17.27
N GLY A 238 -6.10 -13.33 -17.17
CA GLY A 238 -5.25 -14.52 -17.00
C GLY A 238 -4.18 -14.63 -18.08
N PRO A 239 -2.98 -15.09 -17.74
CA PRO A 239 -1.93 -15.28 -18.72
C PRO A 239 -2.30 -16.40 -19.70
N GLU A 240 -1.85 -16.26 -20.94
CA GLU A 240 -1.65 -17.42 -21.81
C GLU A 240 -0.34 -18.10 -21.36
N PRO A 241 -0.39 -19.31 -20.74
CA PRO A 241 0.83 -19.95 -20.28
C PRO A 241 1.80 -20.23 -21.42
N GLY A 242 3.06 -19.93 -21.24
CA GLY A 242 4.06 -20.12 -22.29
C GLY A 242 5.37 -19.40 -22.04
N THR A 243 6.28 -19.57 -23.01
CA THR A 243 7.58 -18.89 -23.07
C THR A 243 7.50 -17.78 -24.11
N TYR A 244 7.82 -16.56 -23.72
CA TYR A 244 7.77 -15.38 -24.55
C TYR A 244 9.12 -14.68 -24.58
N PHE A 245 9.45 -14.07 -25.72
CA PHE A 245 10.69 -13.34 -25.94
C PHE A 245 10.40 -11.86 -26.16
N ASN A 246 11.30 -11.00 -25.68
CA ASN A 246 11.14 -9.55 -25.78
C ASN A 246 9.76 -9.09 -25.21
N MET A 247 9.43 -9.51 -23.99
CA MET A 247 8.19 -9.17 -23.32
C MET A 247 8.28 -7.78 -22.71
N HIS A 248 7.49 -6.83 -23.22
CA HIS A 248 7.37 -5.51 -22.63
C HIS A 248 6.30 -5.48 -21.54
N VAL A 249 6.69 -5.03 -20.35
CA VAL A 249 5.76 -4.83 -19.23
C VAL A 249 5.50 -3.36 -19.06
N LEU A 250 4.25 -2.97 -19.20
CA LEU A 250 3.77 -1.62 -18.95
C LEU A 250 2.96 -1.60 -17.66
N ASP A 251 3.16 -0.56 -16.86
CA ASP A 251 2.49 -0.40 -15.57
C ASP A 251 1.90 1.00 -15.40
N PHE A 252 0.70 1.08 -14.83
CA PHE A 252 0.09 2.36 -14.52
C PHE A 252 0.75 3.00 -13.30
N GLU A 253 1.29 4.18 -13.46
CA GLU A 253 1.82 4.95 -12.34
C GLU A 253 0.69 5.41 -11.41
N SER A 254 0.46 4.65 -10.32
CA SER A 254 -0.59 4.92 -9.33
C SER A 254 -2.01 4.84 -9.90
N LEU A 255 -2.43 3.69 -10.44
CA LEU A 255 -3.73 3.49 -11.10
C LEU A 255 -4.91 3.95 -10.25
N TYR A 256 -5.09 3.41 -9.03
CA TYR A 256 -6.25 3.77 -8.20
C TYR A 256 -6.26 5.24 -7.77
N PRO A 257 -5.17 5.85 -7.29
CA PRO A 257 -5.11 7.30 -7.08
C PRO A 257 -5.41 8.11 -8.35
N GLY A 258 -4.94 7.63 -9.50
CA GLY A 258 -5.25 8.23 -10.80
C GLY A 258 -6.75 8.17 -11.13
N CYS A 259 -7.39 7.02 -10.91
CA CYS A 259 -8.84 6.88 -11.08
C CYS A 259 -9.62 7.79 -10.12
N ILE A 260 -9.20 7.86 -8.86
CA ILE A 260 -9.80 8.77 -7.87
C ILE A 260 -9.78 10.21 -8.39
N ASP A 261 -8.65 10.66 -8.90
CA ASP A 261 -8.47 12.01 -9.42
C ASP A 261 -9.28 12.26 -10.71
N VAL A 262 -9.01 11.47 -11.74
CA VAL A 262 -9.52 11.72 -13.11
C VAL A 262 -11.02 11.51 -13.23
N PHE A 263 -11.57 10.50 -12.56
CA PHE A 263 -12.99 10.19 -12.58
C PHE A 263 -13.77 10.81 -11.41
N ASN A 264 -13.17 11.75 -10.70
CA ASN A 264 -13.82 12.54 -9.65
C ASN A 264 -14.43 11.69 -8.52
N LEU A 265 -13.72 10.66 -8.05
CA LEU A 265 -14.22 9.72 -7.05
C LEU A 265 -13.97 10.23 -5.63
N SER A 266 -15.03 10.65 -4.95
CA SER A 266 -14.99 11.23 -3.60
C SER A 266 -16.26 10.83 -2.85
N TYR A 267 -16.25 10.95 -1.53
CA TYR A 267 -17.38 10.59 -0.68
C TYR A 267 -18.67 11.30 -1.09
N GLU A 268 -18.58 12.58 -1.45
CA GLU A 268 -19.71 13.44 -1.82
C GLU A 268 -20.04 13.45 -3.31
N THR A 269 -19.23 12.79 -4.13
CA THR A 269 -19.46 12.70 -5.58
C THR A 269 -20.10 11.40 -6.02
N ILE A 270 -19.96 10.32 -5.24
CA ILE A 270 -20.67 9.06 -5.49
C ILE A 270 -22.12 9.19 -5.04
N GLN A 271 -23.06 8.85 -5.92
CA GLN A 271 -24.52 8.95 -5.65
C GLN A 271 -24.94 10.35 -5.21
N CYS A 272 -24.40 11.37 -5.87
CA CYS A 272 -24.73 12.76 -5.59
C CYS A 272 -26.24 13.05 -5.83
N PRO A 273 -26.80 14.10 -5.19
CA PRO A 273 -28.25 14.39 -5.28
C PRO A 273 -28.69 14.95 -6.64
N HIS A 274 -27.78 15.26 -7.57
CA HIS A 274 -28.10 15.91 -8.84
C HIS A 274 -28.69 14.92 -9.85
N PRO A 275 -29.95 15.09 -10.33
CA PRO A 275 -30.58 14.15 -11.26
C PRO A 275 -29.82 13.97 -12.57
N GLU A 276 -29.24 15.03 -13.12
CA GLU A 276 -28.48 15.03 -14.37
C GLU A 276 -27.18 14.22 -14.30
N CYS A 277 -26.64 14.01 -13.10
CA CYS A 277 -25.45 13.20 -12.92
C CYS A 277 -25.70 11.70 -13.04
N ARG A 278 -26.95 11.25 -12.98
CA ARG A 278 -27.33 9.84 -13.05
C ARG A 278 -26.93 9.16 -14.36
N THR A 279 -26.70 9.94 -15.41
CA THR A 279 -26.22 9.43 -16.71
C THR A 279 -24.72 9.12 -16.71
N ASN A 280 -23.95 9.71 -15.79
CA ASN A 280 -22.52 9.46 -15.62
C ASN A 280 -22.29 8.23 -14.74
N GLN A 281 -22.65 7.07 -15.26
CA GLN A 281 -22.61 5.80 -14.54
C GLN A 281 -21.19 5.27 -14.38
N VAL A 282 -20.96 4.58 -13.26
CA VAL A 282 -19.72 3.85 -13.02
C VAL A 282 -19.65 2.63 -13.95
N PRO A 283 -18.54 2.39 -14.66
CA PRO A 283 -18.41 1.27 -15.59
C PRO A 283 -18.73 -0.07 -14.93
N GLY A 284 -19.66 -0.83 -15.55
CA GLY A 284 -20.12 -2.13 -15.02
C GLY A 284 -20.98 -2.06 -13.75
N GLN A 285 -21.38 -0.84 -13.32
CA GLN A 285 -22.18 -0.60 -12.12
C GLN A 285 -23.30 0.42 -12.43
N PRO A 286 -24.32 0.06 -13.23
CA PRO A 286 -25.32 1.01 -13.72
C PRO A 286 -26.16 1.66 -12.62
N GLN A 287 -26.18 1.08 -11.42
CA GLN A 287 -26.84 1.64 -10.24
C GLN A 287 -25.99 2.72 -9.53
N LEU A 288 -24.71 2.88 -9.89
CA LEU A 288 -23.83 3.91 -9.33
C LEU A 288 -23.55 5.00 -10.34
N HIS A 289 -23.52 6.24 -9.88
CA HIS A 289 -23.13 7.38 -10.70
C HIS A 289 -22.17 8.32 -9.96
N VAL A 290 -21.45 9.12 -10.71
CA VAL A 290 -20.47 10.09 -10.23
C VAL A 290 -20.90 11.50 -10.60
N CYS A 291 -20.72 12.44 -9.68
CA CYS A 291 -21.06 13.84 -9.86
C CYS A 291 -20.25 14.50 -10.99
N THR A 292 -20.93 15.19 -11.91
CA THR A 292 -20.34 16.02 -12.97
C THR A 292 -20.42 17.51 -12.70
N LYS A 293 -21.11 17.94 -11.62
CA LYS A 293 -21.36 19.34 -11.30
C LYS A 293 -20.32 19.97 -10.38
N ARG A 294 -19.71 19.18 -9.53
CA ARG A 294 -18.71 19.68 -8.60
C ARG A 294 -17.52 18.74 -8.48
N ARG A 295 -16.38 19.31 -8.23
CA ARG A 295 -15.14 18.58 -7.94
C ARG A 295 -15.19 18.02 -6.53
N GLY A 296 -14.83 16.76 -6.37
CA GLY A 296 -14.76 16.10 -5.08
C GLY A 296 -13.49 16.45 -4.31
N ILE A 297 -13.64 16.64 -3.00
CA ILE A 297 -12.55 17.04 -2.12
C ILE A 297 -11.49 15.93 -2.04
N TYR A 298 -11.92 14.72 -1.70
CA TYR A 298 -10.99 13.56 -1.63
C TYR A 298 -10.26 13.34 -2.96
N SER A 299 -10.99 13.45 -4.05
CA SER A 299 -10.46 13.31 -5.40
C SER A 299 -9.41 14.38 -5.73
N ALA A 300 -9.64 15.64 -5.37
CA ALA A 300 -8.70 16.72 -5.60
C ALA A 300 -7.43 16.60 -4.73
N LEU A 301 -7.58 16.27 -3.44
CA LEU A 301 -6.46 16.06 -2.53
C LEU A 301 -5.56 14.90 -2.98
N VAL A 302 -6.15 13.75 -3.30
CA VAL A 302 -5.40 12.59 -3.80
C VAL A 302 -4.72 12.90 -5.13
N GLY A 303 -5.41 13.61 -6.03
CA GLY A 303 -4.86 14.08 -7.31
C GLY A 303 -3.66 15.02 -7.13
N ALA A 304 -3.75 15.95 -6.17
CA ALA A 304 -2.64 16.86 -5.84
C ALA A 304 -1.41 16.10 -5.33
N LEU A 305 -1.59 15.18 -4.37
CA LEU A 305 -0.49 14.35 -3.85
C LEU A 305 0.13 13.45 -4.93
N ARG A 306 -0.71 12.91 -5.84
CA ARG A 306 -0.25 12.10 -6.97
C ARG A 306 0.61 12.92 -7.92
N ASP A 307 0.13 14.07 -8.35
CA ASP A 307 0.87 14.94 -9.29
C ASP A 307 2.15 15.46 -8.66
N LEU A 308 2.12 15.84 -7.39
CA LEU A 308 3.29 16.24 -6.63
C LEU A 308 4.36 15.13 -6.63
N ARG A 309 3.96 13.90 -6.36
CA ARG A 309 4.89 12.76 -6.39
C ARG A 309 5.42 12.49 -7.80
N LEU A 310 4.54 12.35 -8.80
CA LEU A 310 4.92 11.88 -10.13
C LEU A 310 5.67 12.93 -10.95
N GLN A 311 5.32 14.21 -10.78
CA GLN A 311 5.89 15.29 -11.59
C GLN A 311 7.09 15.99 -10.93
N ILE A 312 7.16 16.00 -9.59
CA ILE A 312 8.19 16.71 -8.84
C ILE A 312 9.17 15.72 -8.20
N TYR A 313 8.75 14.92 -7.20
CA TYR A 313 9.68 14.17 -6.37
C TYR A 313 10.21 12.86 -7.01
N LYS A 314 9.37 12.06 -7.67
CA LYS A 314 9.80 10.80 -8.29
C LYS A 314 10.88 11.00 -9.38
N PRO A 315 10.81 12.01 -10.26
CA PRO A 315 11.89 12.25 -11.22
C PRO A 315 13.21 12.62 -10.56
N GLN A 316 13.20 13.40 -9.48
CA GLN A 316 14.40 13.81 -8.75
C GLN A 316 15.14 12.61 -8.13
N THR A 317 14.42 11.58 -7.67
CA THR A 317 15.04 10.35 -7.13
C THR A 317 15.81 9.54 -8.17
N LYS A 318 15.64 9.82 -9.48
CA LYS A 318 16.30 9.10 -10.57
C LYS A 318 17.51 9.84 -11.15
N THR A 319 17.67 11.13 -10.85
CA THR A 319 18.64 12.00 -11.54
C THR A 319 19.84 12.42 -10.70
N ALA A 320 19.77 12.29 -9.38
CA ALA A 320 20.84 12.70 -8.48
C ALA A 320 21.77 11.53 -8.13
N ALA A 321 23.08 11.71 -8.26
CA ALA A 321 24.09 10.73 -7.81
C ALA A 321 24.06 10.56 -6.27
N GLU A 322 23.75 11.65 -5.54
CA GLU A 322 23.41 11.65 -4.13
C GLU A 322 22.06 12.37 -3.98
N THR A 323 21.00 11.61 -3.79
CA THR A 323 19.67 12.18 -3.63
C THR A 323 19.50 12.68 -2.19
N ASP A 324 19.11 13.95 -2.03
CA ASP A 324 18.77 14.54 -0.72
C ASP A 324 17.76 13.67 0.04
N GLY A 325 18.02 13.43 1.33
CA GLY A 325 17.16 12.67 2.23
C GLY A 325 15.73 13.20 2.28
N ASN A 326 15.52 14.51 2.15
CA ASN A 326 14.19 15.13 2.05
C ASN A 326 13.43 14.66 0.80
N VAL A 327 14.09 14.62 -0.37
CA VAL A 327 13.50 14.20 -1.64
C VAL A 327 13.10 12.72 -1.61
N LEU A 328 13.99 11.89 -1.07
CA LEU A 328 13.71 10.46 -0.90
C LEU A 328 12.52 10.22 0.02
N ALA A 329 12.50 10.87 1.19
CA ALA A 329 11.42 10.77 2.16
C ALA A 329 10.11 11.31 1.58
N ALA A 330 10.13 12.45 0.87
CA ALA A 330 8.94 13.02 0.22
C ALA A 330 8.34 12.04 -0.81
N SER A 331 9.16 11.49 -1.70
CA SER A 331 8.71 10.50 -2.69
C SER A 331 8.13 9.26 -2.03
N ARG A 332 8.72 8.79 -0.92
CA ARG A 332 8.29 7.61 -0.15
C ARG A 332 6.97 7.87 0.58
N ILE A 333 6.87 8.95 1.33
CA ILE A 333 5.67 9.28 2.10
C ILE A 333 4.48 9.55 1.18
N LEU A 334 4.67 10.29 0.10
CA LEU A 334 3.62 10.47 -0.92
C LEU A 334 3.17 9.12 -1.52
N LYS A 335 4.11 8.18 -1.77
CA LYS A 335 3.75 6.83 -2.21
C LYS A 335 2.90 6.10 -1.18
N LEU A 336 3.26 6.15 0.10
CA LEU A 336 2.51 5.49 1.18
C LEU A 336 1.08 6.04 1.30
N PHE A 337 0.89 7.36 1.22
CA PHE A 337 -0.45 7.96 1.16
C PHE A 337 -1.25 7.41 -0.02
N LEU A 338 -0.67 7.45 -1.21
CA LEU A 338 -1.36 7.08 -2.45
C LEU A 338 -1.77 5.59 -2.48
N VAL A 339 -0.89 4.67 -2.10
CA VAL A 339 -1.24 3.23 -2.08
C VAL A 339 -2.31 2.91 -1.03
N SER A 340 -2.49 3.77 -0.05
CA SER A 340 -3.44 3.62 1.04
C SER A 340 -4.83 4.16 0.74
N CYS A 341 -4.94 5.10 -0.20
CA CYS A 341 -6.19 5.81 -0.52
C CYS A 341 -7.36 4.88 -0.90
N TYR A 342 -7.10 3.78 -1.61
CA TYR A 342 -8.13 2.79 -1.93
C TYR A 342 -8.49 1.93 -0.72
N GLY A 343 -7.49 1.41 -0.01
CA GLY A 343 -7.69 0.47 1.11
C GLY A 343 -8.54 1.05 2.24
N VAL A 344 -8.38 2.33 2.55
CA VAL A 344 -9.14 3.00 3.61
C VAL A 344 -10.63 3.12 3.31
N THR A 345 -11.01 3.22 2.05
CA THR A 345 -12.43 3.31 1.65
C THR A 345 -13.17 1.98 1.80
N ILE A 346 -12.45 0.86 1.92
CA ILE A 346 -13.06 -0.48 1.98
C ILE A 346 -13.14 -1.02 3.41
N ARG A 347 -12.05 -0.88 4.19
CA ARG A 347 -11.85 -1.70 5.39
C ARG A 347 -11.72 -0.91 6.68
N ILE A 348 -11.58 0.42 6.64
CA ILE A 348 -11.20 1.18 7.83
C ILE A 348 -12.40 1.85 8.45
N HIS A 349 -12.69 1.49 9.69
CA HIS A 349 -13.73 2.12 10.49
C HIS A 349 -13.56 3.65 10.52
N GLY A 350 -14.62 4.36 10.23
CA GLY A 350 -14.66 5.83 10.21
C GLY A 350 -14.28 6.47 8.86
N LEU A 351 -13.78 5.68 7.88
CA LEU A 351 -13.51 6.14 6.50
C LEU A 351 -14.11 5.18 5.46
N ALA A 352 -14.67 4.04 5.88
CA ALA A 352 -15.22 3.07 4.97
C ALA A 352 -16.46 3.62 4.24
N SER A 353 -16.41 3.55 2.91
CA SER A 353 -17.51 3.82 1.99
C SER A 353 -17.48 2.76 0.89
N PRO A 354 -18.21 1.63 1.06
CA PRO A 354 -18.17 0.52 0.12
C PRO A 354 -18.50 0.91 -1.33
N LEU A 355 -19.43 1.86 -1.53
CA LEU A 355 -19.75 2.34 -2.87
C LEU A 355 -18.60 3.12 -3.52
N LEU A 356 -17.89 3.94 -2.74
CA LEU A 356 -16.70 4.62 -3.22
C LEU A 356 -15.59 3.62 -3.56
N GLY A 357 -15.36 2.64 -2.68
CA GLY A 357 -14.39 1.57 -2.92
C GLY A 357 -14.72 0.75 -4.17
N GLU A 358 -16.00 0.39 -4.38
CA GLU A 358 -16.46 -0.32 -5.58
C GLU A 358 -16.26 0.53 -6.84
N ALA A 359 -16.60 1.83 -6.80
CA ALA A 359 -16.39 2.74 -7.93
C ALA A 359 -14.91 2.84 -8.31
N ILE A 360 -13.99 2.98 -7.33
CA ILE A 360 -12.55 3.04 -7.59
C ILE A 360 -12.07 1.75 -8.28
N ALA A 361 -12.47 0.59 -7.76
CA ALA A 361 -12.09 -0.70 -8.35
C ALA A 361 -12.71 -0.89 -9.75
N ALA A 362 -13.96 -0.48 -9.96
CA ALA A 362 -14.64 -0.56 -11.25
C ALA A 362 -13.96 0.28 -12.33
N TYR A 363 -13.57 1.51 -12.01
CA TYR A 363 -12.78 2.34 -12.93
C TYR A 363 -11.39 1.76 -13.20
N GLY A 364 -10.71 1.19 -12.20
CA GLY A 364 -9.45 0.48 -12.41
C GLY A 364 -9.58 -0.69 -13.37
N ARG A 365 -10.62 -1.53 -13.19
CA ARG A 365 -10.95 -2.62 -14.12
C ARG A 365 -11.24 -2.11 -15.53
N TYR A 366 -12.03 -1.04 -15.65
CA TYR A 366 -12.36 -0.41 -16.92
C TYR A 366 -11.13 0.10 -17.67
N VAL A 367 -10.24 0.79 -16.97
CA VAL A 367 -9.00 1.33 -17.57
C VAL A 367 -8.10 0.20 -18.04
N LEU A 368 -7.88 -0.84 -17.22
CA LEU A 368 -7.06 -1.99 -17.61
C LEU A 368 -7.65 -2.72 -18.82
N GLN A 369 -8.95 -3.06 -18.78
CA GLN A 369 -9.62 -3.74 -19.88
C GLN A 369 -9.59 -2.91 -21.16
N SER A 370 -9.90 -1.62 -21.09
CA SER A 370 -9.87 -0.74 -22.24
C SER A 370 -8.46 -0.57 -22.84
N SER A 371 -7.41 -0.58 -22.00
CA SER A 371 -6.02 -0.53 -22.46
C SER A 371 -5.61 -1.84 -23.15
N TRP A 372 -6.10 -2.95 -22.64
CA TRP A 372 -5.93 -4.29 -23.25
C TRP A 372 -6.59 -4.35 -24.63
N ASP A 373 -7.84 -3.88 -24.73
CA ASP A 373 -8.61 -3.89 -25.98
C ASP A 373 -8.00 -2.92 -27.02
N LEU A 374 -7.50 -1.77 -26.54
CA LEU A 374 -6.78 -0.81 -27.38
C LEU A 374 -5.50 -1.43 -27.93
N ALA A 375 -4.68 -2.09 -27.10
CA ALA A 375 -3.50 -2.81 -27.57
C ALA A 375 -3.82 -3.81 -28.67
N LYS A 376 -4.89 -4.62 -28.48
CA LYS A 376 -5.35 -5.56 -29.52
C LYS A 376 -5.78 -4.86 -30.81
N SER A 377 -6.51 -3.76 -30.72
CA SER A 377 -6.98 -2.99 -31.90
C SER A 377 -5.81 -2.37 -32.69
N MET A 378 -4.68 -2.13 -32.02
CA MET A 378 -3.44 -1.67 -32.65
C MET A 378 -2.58 -2.81 -33.22
N GLY A 379 -3.06 -4.07 -33.18
CA GLY A 379 -2.33 -5.24 -33.65
C GLY A 379 -1.28 -5.79 -32.66
N LEU A 380 -1.19 -5.24 -31.46
CA LEU A 380 -0.33 -5.74 -30.40
C LEU A 380 -0.88 -7.06 -29.80
N ARG A 381 0.01 -7.82 -29.17
CA ARG A 381 -0.34 -9.13 -28.57
C ARG A 381 -0.20 -9.08 -27.05
N PRO A 382 -1.20 -8.53 -26.33
CA PRO A 382 -1.18 -8.60 -24.87
C PRO A 382 -1.41 -10.05 -24.41
N LYS A 383 -0.59 -10.55 -23.49
CA LYS A 383 -0.59 -11.93 -23.00
C LYS A 383 -1.01 -12.09 -21.55
N TYR A 384 -0.81 -11.04 -20.75
CA TYR A 384 -1.17 -11.02 -19.34
C TYR A 384 -1.46 -9.60 -18.87
N GLY A 385 -2.45 -9.46 -17.99
CA GLY A 385 -2.78 -8.20 -17.32
C GLY A 385 -3.06 -8.43 -15.83
N ASP A 386 -2.48 -7.63 -14.95
CA ASP A 386 -2.67 -7.79 -13.51
C ASP A 386 -2.81 -6.44 -12.82
N THR A 387 -4.01 -6.14 -12.39
CA THR A 387 -4.39 -4.94 -11.62
C THR A 387 -4.08 -3.63 -12.37
N ASP A 388 -2.82 -3.32 -12.59
CA ASP A 388 -2.28 -2.08 -13.16
C ASP A 388 -1.23 -2.30 -14.24
N SER A 389 -0.95 -3.56 -14.62
CA SER A 389 0.06 -3.89 -15.61
C SER A 389 -0.49 -4.63 -16.83
N VAL A 390 0.15 -4.41 -17.99
CA VAL A 390 -0.09 -5.09 -19.27
C VAL A 390 1.22 -5.63 -19.81
N PHE A 391 1.22 -6.92 -20.16
CA PHE A 391 2.37 -7.64 -20.71
C PHE A 391 2.16 -7.84 -22.22
N LEU A 392 3.04 -7.27 -23.02
CA LEU A 392 2.98 -7.30 -24.49
C LEU A 392 4.05 -8.25 -25.05
N ASP A 393 3.62 -9.20 -25.86
CA ASP A 393 4.50 -10.17 -26.51
C ASP A 393 5.19 -9.55 -27.73
N ASN A 394 6.50 -9.40 -27.66
CA ASN A 394 7.39 -8.99 -28.74
C ASN A 394 6.93 -7.74 -29.52
N PRO A 395 6.53 -6.63 -28.87
CA PRO A 395 6.25 -5.40 -29.58
C PRO A 395 7.58 -4.69 -29.94
N THR A 396 7.50 -3.76 -30.89
CA THR A 396 8.57 -2.78 -31.09
C THR A 396 8.50 -1.67 -30.03
N GLY A 397 9.60 -0.94 -29.84
CA GLY A 397 9.59 0.22 -28.94
C GLY A 397 8.62 1.32 -29.40
N GLU A 398 8.49 1.53 -30.72
CA GLU A 398 7.57 2.52 -31.31
C GLU A 398 6.11 2.15 -31.07
N GLU A 399 5.73 0.90 -31.30
CA GLU A 399 4.36 0.40 -31.03
C GLU A 399 4.00 0.53 -29.55
N THR A 400 4.93 0.19 -28.67
CA THR A 400 4.73 0.34 -27.23
C THR A 400 4.56 1.80 -26.84
N TRP A 401 5.39 2.68 -27.38
CA TRP A 401 5.28 4.11 -27.11
C TRP A 401 3.96 4.70 -27.61
N LYS A 402 3.49 4.28 -28.79
CA LYS A 402 2.19 4.71 -29.34
C LYS A 402 1.06 4.28 -28.43
N LEU A 403 1.06 3.04 -27.90
CA LEU A 403 0.05 2.58 -26.94
C LEU A 403 0.07 3.44 -25.66
N ILE A 404 1.24 3.77 -25.13
CA ILE A 404 1.39 4.63 -23.96
C ILE A 404 0.73 5.99 -24.20
N GLN A 405 0.98 6.60 -25.36
CA GLN A 405 0.41 7.90 -25.72
C GLN A 405 -1.12 7.85 -25.88
N GLU A 406 -1.63 6.83 -26.54
CA GLU A 406 -3.08 6.65 -26.75
C GLU A 406 -3.83 6.43 -25.43
N VAL A 407 -3.28 5.58 -24.54
CA VAL A 407 -3.85 5.36 -23.20
C VAL A 407 -3.79 6.66 -22.38
N GLY A 408 -2.66 7.36 -22.42
CA GLY A 408 -2.48 8.64 -21.74
C GLY A 408 -3.47 9.70 -22.19
N SER A 409 -3.68 9.81 -23.51
CA SER A 409 -4.64 10.73 -24.12
C SER A 409 -6.09 10.38 -23.74
N LYS A 410 -6.46 9.10 -23.81
CA LYS A 410 -7.81 8.62 -23.55
C LYS A 410 -8.23 8.76 -22.09
N PHE A 411 -7.35 8.41 -21.15
CA PHE A 411 -7.70 8.31 -19.73
C PHE A 411 -7.08 9.40 -18.86
N ARG A 412 -6.15 10.21 -19.37
CA ARG A 412 -5.33 11.14 -18.57
C ARG A 412 -4.58 10.43 -17.43
N LEU A 413 -4.27 9.15 -17.63
CA LEU A 413 -3.51 8.31 -16.72
C LEU A 413 -2.17 7.96 -17.36
N GLN A 414 -1.14 7.89 -16.52
CA GLN A 414 0.20 7.63 -16.98
C GLN A 414 0.46 6.12 -16.99
N LEU A 415 0.49 5.53 -18.17
CA LEU A 415 1.04 4.21 -18.44
C LEU A 415 2.53 4.39 -18.75
N ALA A 416 3.40 3.59 -18.17
CA ALA A 416 4.84 3.72 -18.31
C ALA A 416 5.51 2.37 -18.57
N TYR A 417 6.68 2.39 -19.18
CA TYR A 417 7.57 1.25 -19.18
C TYR A 417 7.98 0.91 -17.75
N ASP A 418 7.67 -0.31 -17.33
CA ASP A 418 8.21 -0.84 -16.08
C ASP A 418 9.52 -1.59 -16.35
N ARG A 419 9.47 -2.58 -17.27
CA ARG A 419 10.64 -3.39 -17.68
C ARG A 419 10.43 -4.09 -19.00
N VAL A 420 11.54 -4.63 -19.52
CA VAL A 420 11.55 -5.53 -20.67
C VAL A 420 12.26 -6.82 -20.27
N TYR A 421 11.59 -7.93 -20.42
CA TYR A 421 12.20 -9.25 -20.27
C TYR A 421 12.69 -9.77 -21.60
N SER A 422 13.97 -10.17 -21.69
CA SER A 422 14.49 -10.90 -22.86
C SER A 422 13.75 -12.21 -23.04
N VAL A 423 13.47 -12.90 -21.92
CA VAL A 423 12.62 -14.11 -21.87
C VAL A 423 11.67 -13.98 -20.69
N CYS A 424 10.40 -14.27 -20.90
CA CYS A 424 9.37 -14.30 -19.86
C CYS A 424 8.60 -15.62 -19.92
N ILE A 425 8.47 -16.28 -18.78
CA ILE A 425 7.69 -17.52 -18.64
C ILE A 425 6.45 -17.18 -17.81
N LEU A 426 5.31 -17.17 -18.49
CA LEU A 426 4.02 -16.96 -17.85
C LEU A 426 3.43 -18.34 -17.48
N SER A 427 3.03 -18.50 -16.22
CA SER A 427 2.43 -19.73 -15.71
C SER A 427 0.95 -19.55 -15.39
N THR A 428 0.65 -18.95 -14.26
CA THR A 428 -0.72 -18.67 -13.80
C THR A 428 -0.84 -17.22 -13.34
N ILE A 429 -2.06 -16.79 -13.02
CA ILE A 429 -2.30 -15.46 -12.45
C ILE A 429 -1.35 -15.23 -11.26
N LYS A 430 -0.60 -14.13 -11.31
CA LYS A 430 0.40 -13.71 -10.30
C LYS A 430 1.58 -14.69 -10.12
N ALA A 431 1.79 -15.62 -11.04
CA ALA A 431 2.90 -16.57 -10.98
C ALA A 431 3.64 -16.62 -12.33
N TYR A 432 4.81 -15.99 -12.37
CA TYR A 432 5.68 -15.92 -13.55
C TYR A 432 7.12 -15.61 -13.15
N PHE A 433 8.04 -15.77 -14.09
CA PHE A 433 9.37 -15.19 -13.99
C PHE A 433 9.84 -14.63 -15.33
N GLY A 434 10.72 -13.64 -15.26
CA GLY A 434 11.34 -13.05 -16.43
C GLY A 434 12.85 -12.94 -16.26
N ILE A 435 13.58 -12.98 -17.35
CA ILE A 435 15.03 -12.78 -17.41
C ILE A 435 15.28 -11.46 -18.13
N LEU A 436 15.89 -10.51 -17.43
CA LEU A 436 16.26 -9.21 -17.96
C LEU A 436 17.41 -9.33 -18.96
N SER A 437 17.65 -8.28 -19.72
CA SER A 437 18.74 -8.22 -20.72
C SER A 437 20.12 -8.41 -20.09
N ASN A 438 20.33 -7.99 -18.84
CA ASN A 438 21.56 -8.22 -18.08
C ASN A 438 21.72 -9.67 -17.58
N GLY A 439 20.69 -10.51 -17.72
CA GLY A 439 20.67 -11.90 -17.27
C GLY A 439 20.12 -12.10 -15.84
N GLU A 440 19.71 -11.06 -15.16
CA GLU A 440 19.10 -11.17 -13.84
C GLU A 440 17.67 -11.71 -13.94
N PRO A 441 17.32 -12.75 -13.17
CA PRO A 441 15.97 -13.26 -13.11
C PRO A 441 15.12 -12.47 -12.10
N GLU A 442 13.91 -12.15 -12.49
CA GLU A 442 12.88 -11.64 -11.61
C GLU A 442 11.74 -12.64 -11.46
N ILE A 443 11.39 -12.98 -10.23
CA ILE A 443 10.41 -14.01 -9.90
C ILE A 443 9.21 -13.36 -9.22
N LYS A 444 8.00 -13.69 -9.66
CA LYS A 444 6.76 -13.25 -9.05
C LYS A 444 5.86 -14.44 -8.71
N GLY A 445 5.43 -14.52 -7.47
CA GLY A 445 4.36 -15.40 -6.97
C GLY A 445 4.59 -16.93 -7.07
N LEU A 446 5.72 -17.39 -7.57
CA LEU A 446 6.04 -18.82 -7.66
C LEU A 446 6.23 -19.43 -6.27
N ALA A 447 5.61 -20.57 -6.02
CA ALA A 447 5.63 -21.23 -4.72
C ALA A 447 7.04 -21.59 -4.26
N ILE A 448 7.90 -22.02 -5.19
CA ILE A 448 9.27 -22.43 -4.91
C ILE A 448 10.16 -21.29 -4.40
N ALA A 449 9.88 -20.06 -4.79
CA ALA A 449 10.65 -18.88 -4.40
C ALA A 449 10.17 -18.20 -3.10
N LYS A 450 9.11 -18.73 -2.46
CA LYS A 450 8.58 -18.16 -1.22
C LYS A 450 9.49 -18.48 -0.03
N SER A 451 9.54 -17.58 0.95
CA SER A 451 10.35 -17.71 2.16
C SER A 451 10.02 -18.94 3.02
N ASN A 452 8.83 -19.53 2.86
CA ASN A 452 8.42 -20.76 3.54
C ASN A 452 8.79 -22.04 2.77
N SER A 453 9.35 -21.94 1.56
CA SER A 453 9.85 -23.09 0.79
C SER A 453 11.23 -23.50 1.29
N PRO A 454 11.59 -24.79 1.30
CA PRO A 454 12.92 -25.25 1.67
C PRO A 454 14.01 -24.56 0.86
N GLN A 455 15.12 -24.21 1.52
CA GLN A 455 16.26 -23.55 0.88
C GLN A 455 16.84 -24.38 -0.26
N PHE A 456 16.88 -25.70 -0.10
CA PHE A 456 17.30 -26.62 -1.15
C PHE A 456 16.46 -26.50 -2.43
N PHE A 457 15.13 -26.30 -2.31
CA PHE A 457 14.27 -26.11 -3.47
C PHE A 457 14.56 -24.78 -4.16
N GLN A 458 14.75 -23.73 -3.38
CA GLN A 458 15.11 -22.39 -3.89
C GLN A 458 16.46 -22.42 -4.61
N GLN A 459 17.47 -23.11 -4.05
CA GLN A 459 18.78 -23.29 -4.67
C GLN A 459 18.69 -24.07 -6.00
N THR A 460 17.93 -25.17 -6.02
CA THR A 460 17.70 -25.94 -7.25
C THR A 460 17.03 -25.10 -8.33
N PHE A 461 16.02 -24.32 -7.95
CA PHE A 461 15.35 -23.41 -8.88
C PHE A 461 16.28 -22.30 -9.39
N GLN A 462 17.11 -21.74 -8.51
CA GLN A 462 18.11 -20.74 -8.90
C GLN A 462 19.14 -21.29 -9.90
N GLN A 463 19.57 -22.54 -9.75
CA GLN A 463 20.44 -23.22 -10.74
C GLN A 463 19.75 -23.32 -12.10
N CYS A 464 18.45 -23.69 -12.10
CA CYS A 464 17.66 -23.72 -13.34
C CYS A 464 17.55 -22.32 -13.98
N LEU A 465 17.31 -21.28 -13.20
CA LEU A 465 17.24 -19.89 -13.70
C LEU A 465 18.59 -19.42 -14.26
N THR A 466 19.70 -19.74 -13.59
CA THR A 466 21.05 -19.41 -14.05
C THR A 466 21.35 -20.09 -15.39
N GLN A 467 20.96 -21.36 -15.54
CA GLN A 467 21.10 -22.08 -16.81
C GLN A 467 20.27 -21.45 -17.92
N LEU A 468 19.00 -21.12 -17.67
CA LEU A 468 18.14 -20.46 -18.65
C LEU A 468 18.63 -19.06 -19.04
N ALA A 469 19.21 -18.31 -18.09
CA ALA A 469 19.73 -16.98 -18.34
C ALA A 469 20.89 -16.95 -19.35
N GLN A 470 21.64 -18.06 -19.49
CA GLN A 470 22.68 -18.20 -20.50
C GLN A 470 22.11 -18.16 -21.93
N GLY A 471 20.89 -18.71 -22.12
CA GLY A 471 20.21 -18.73 -23.42
C GLY A 471 19.32 -17.52 -23.74
N ARG A 472 19.38 -16.44 -22.97
CA ARG A 472 18.45 -15.30 -23.08
C ARG A 472 18.51 -14.49 -24.37
N ARG A 473 19.57 -14.64 -25.18
CA ARG A 473 19.84 -13.81 -26.36
C ARG A 473 19.03 -14.20 -27.58
N SER A 474 18.68 -15.47 -27.71
CA SER A 474 17.91 -15.98 -28.85
C SER A 474 17.05 -17.19 -28.47
N HIS A 475 16.03 -17.45 -29.29
CA HIS A 475 15.19 -18.64 -29.12
C HIS A 475 16.00 -19.95 -29.17
N THR A 476 16.95 -20.06 -30.09
CA THR A 476 17.79 -21.25 -30.23
C THR A 476 18.68 -21.50 -29.01
N GLU A 477 19.34 -20.42 -28.52
CA GLU A 477 20.15 -20.52 -27.30
C GLU A 477 19.29 -20.90 -26.08
N PHE A 478 18.08 -20.33 -25.99
CA PHE A 478 17.17 -20.67 -24.90
C PHE A 478 16.71 -22.13 -24.94
N GLU A 479 16.35 -22.66 -26.12
CA GLU A 479 16.00 -24.06 -26.27
C GLU A 479 17.17 -25.00 -25.92
N ASN A 480 18.41 -24.62 -26.28
CA ASN A 480 19.61 -25.37 -25.88
C ASN A 480 19.80 -25.34 -24.35
N ALA A 481 19.69 -24.16 -23.73
CA ALA A 481 19.82 -24.01 -22.28
C ALA A 481 18.75 -24.82 -21.52
N LYS A 482 17.52 -24.84 -22.05
CA LYS A 482 16.38 -25.58 -21.51
C LYS A 482 16.61 -27.09 -21.46
N GLN A 483 17.34 -27.66 -22.44
CA GLN A 483 17.63 -29.11 -22.49
C GLN A 483 18.42 -29.61 -21.28
N HIS A 484 19.17 -28.76 -20.58
CA HIS A 484 19.94 -29.12 -19.40
C HIS A 484 19.16 -29.10 -18.09
N LEU A 485 17.92 -28.57 -18.09
CA LEU A 485 17.13 -28.46 -16.84
C LEU A 485 16.77 -29.85 -16.24
N PRO A 486 16.41 -30.87 -17.02
CA PRO A 486 16.17 -32.19 -16.48
C PRO A 486 17.37 -32.77 -15.72
N ASP A 487 18.59 -32.50 -16.17
CA ASP A 487 19.82 -32.99 -15.53
C ASP A 487 20.03 -32.34 -14.16
N ILE A 488 19.80 -31.01 -14.05
CA ILE A 488 19.85 -30.28 -12.77
C ILE A 488 18.84 -30.87 -11.79
N VAL A 489 17.61 -31.13 -12.25
CA VAL A 489 16.56 -31.71 -11.40
C VAL A 489 16.91 -33.17 -11.01
N ALA A 490 17.47 -33.98 -11.92
CA ALA A 490 17.88 -35.34 -11.63
C ALA A 490 18.99 -35.39 -10.58
N GLU A 491 19.98 -34.49 -10.66
CA GLU A 491 21.02 -34.35 -9.64
C GLU A 491 20.44 -33.98 -8.29
N ALA A 492 19.52 -32.99 -8.24
CA ALA A 492 18.85 -32.61 -7.00
C ALA A 492 18.06 -33.78 -6.39
N ILE A 493 17.35 -34.57 -7.20
CA ILE A 493 16.64 -35.79 -6.75
C ILE A 493 17.63 -36.83 -6.21
N GLN A 494 18.78 -37.01 -6.86
CA GLN A 494 19.81 -37.93 -6.40
C GLN A 494 20.36 -37.51 -5.02
N ARG A 495 20.59 -36.22 -4.80
CA ARG A 495 21.01 -35.65 -3.50
C ARG A 495 19.97 -35.88 -2.40
N LEU A 496 18.66 -35.75 -2.70
CA LEU A 496 17.58 -36.12 -1.77
C LEU A 496 17.62 -37.62 -1.43
N ARG A 497 17.76 -38.48 -2.42
CA ARG A 497 17.81 -39.97 -2.27
C ARG A 497 19.00 -40.44 -1.44
N SER A 498 20.16 -39.88 -1.69
CA SER A 498 21.37 -40.17 -0.91
C SER A 498 21.36 -39.52 0.49
N ARG A 499 20.32 -38.74 0.83
CA ARG A 499 20.21 -37.97 2.09
C ARG A 499 21.44 -37.08 2.35
N SER A 500 22.08 -36.58 1.30
CA SER A 500 23.24 -35.68 1.38
C SER A 500 22.84 -34.21 1.61
N VAL A 501 21.53 -33.90 1.59
CA VAL A 501 21.00 -32.54 1.88
C VAL A 501 20.80 -32.39 3.38
N SER A 502 21.22 -31.26 3.93
CA SER A 502 21.07 -31.00 5.36
C SER A 502 19.59 -30.82 5.77
N LEU A 503 19.25 -31.15 7.02
CA LEU A 503 17.90 -30.90 7.55
C LEU A 503 17.52 -29.42 7.52
N ALA A 504 18.49 -28.54 7.73
CA ALA A 504 18.28 -27.08 7.67
C ALA A 504 17.88 -26.60 6.27
N ASP A 505 18.48 -27.18 5.22
CA ASP A 505 18.14 -26.86 3.83
C ASP A 505 16.79 -27.44 3.39
N LEU A 506 16.30 -28.46 4.09
CA LEU A 506 15.00 -29.10 3.85
C LEU A 506 13.87 -28.55 4.74
N GLU A 507 14.19 -27.59 5.62
CA GLU A 507 13.26 -27.02 6.56
C GLU A 507 12.19 -26.16 5.88
N TYR A 508 10.92 -26.42 6.21
CA TYR A 508 9.81 -25.51 5.97
C TYR A 508 9.65 -24.56 7.17
N ARG A 509 9.52 -23.26 6.92
CA ARG A 509 9.29 -22.24 7.94
C ARG A 509 7.93 -21.62 7.77
N VAL A 510 7.05 -21.79 8.76
CA VAL A 510 5.67 -21.32 8.67
C VAL A 510 5.27 -20.58 9.96
N GLU A 511 4.79 -19.36 9.81
CA GLU A 511 4.23 -18.58 10.91
C GLU A 511 2.86 -19.13 11.33
N LEU A 512 2.62 -19.30 12.64
CA LEU A 512 1.36 -19.72 13.20
C LEU A 512 0.38 -18.55 13.23
N ARG A 513 -0.59 -18.56 12.33
CA ARG A 513 -1.57 -17.46 12.17
C ARG A 513 -2.71 -17.50 13.19
N GLU A 514 -3.00 -18.66 13.75
CA GLU A 514 -4.06 -18.87 14.72
C GLU A 514 -3.46 -19.35 16.04
N GLU A 515 -4.19 -19.16 17.14
CA GLU A 515 -3.74 -19.56 18.47
C GLU A 515 -3.56 -21.08 18.55
N PRO A 516 -2.34 -21.58 18.84
CA PRO A 516 -2.06 -23.01 18.85
C PRO A 516 -2.94 -23.77 19.84
N ALA A 517 -3.22 -23.21 21.03
CA ALA A 517 -4.01 -23.86 22.06
C ALA A 517 -5.42 -24.29 21.59
N GLU A 518 -6.02 -23.56 20.67
CA GLU A 518 -7.31 -23.90 20.06
C GLU A 518 -7.17 -24.97 18.97
N LYS A 519 -6.21 -24.78 18.06
CA LYS A 519 -5.98 -25.69 16.92
C LYS A 519 -5.51 -27.08 17.36
N LEU A 520 -4.67 -27.16 18.40
CA LEU A 520 -4.12 -28.44 18.88
C LEU A 520 -5.18 -29.39 19.45
N ARG A 521 -6.41 -28.91 19.72
CA ARG A 521 -7.55 -29.73 20.10
C ARG A 521 -8.15 -30.52 18.92
N SER A 522 -7.89 -30.10 17.69
CA SER A 522 -8.40 -30.78 16.49
C SER A 522 -7.82 -32.19 16.35
N LYS A 523 -8.62 -33.14 15.86
CA LYS A 523 -8.15 -34.51 15.56
C LYS A 523 -7.18 -34.55 14.39
N ARG A 524 -7.34 -33.67 13.38
CA ARG A 524 -6.43 -33.54 12.24
C ARG A 524 -5.70 -32.20 12.33
N LEU A 525 -4.40 -32.25 12.35
CA LEU A 525 -3.54 -31.08 12.44
C LEU A 525 -2.88 -30.84 11.07
N ALA A 526 -2.90 -29.59 10.60
CA ALA A 526 -2.04 -29.17 9.51
C ALA A 526 -0.56 -29.29 9.91
N GLN A 527 0.35 -29.46 8.94
CA GLN A 527 1.77 -29.75 9.20
C GLN A 527 2.44 -28.77 10.20
N PRO A 528 2.29 -27.43 10.11
CA PRO A 528 2.88 -26.54 11.11
C PRO A 528 2.35 -26.79 12.54
N TYR A 529 1.07 -27.13 12.67
CA TYR A 529 0.45 -27.43 13.95
C TYR A 529 0.79 -28.85 14.47
N GLN A 530 1.16 -29.80 13.57
CA GLN A 530 1.76 -31.06 14.01
C GLN A 530 3.11 -30.82 14.69
N ALA A 531 3.95 -29.98 14.07
CA ALA A 531 5.26 -29.62 14.64
C ALA A 531 5.10 -28.83 15.95
N ALA A 532 4.16 -27.88 16.01
CA ALA A 532 3.84 -27.13 17.23
C ALA A 532 3.36 -28.05 18.36
N TRP A 533 2.53 -29.06 18.05
CA TRP A 533 2.09 -30.06 19.02
C TRP A 533 3.25 -30.85 19.63
N LEU A 534 4.20 -31.28 18.78
CA LEU A 534 5.39 -32.00 19.25
C LEU A 534 6.29 -31.12 20.13
N LEU A 535 6.44 -29.82 19.82
CA LEU A 535 7.17 -28.86 20.65
C LEU A 535 6.49 -28.65 22.01
N THR A 536 5.17 -28.53 22.03
CA THR A 536 4.40 -28.34 23.26
C THR A 536 4.55 -29.53 24.22
N HIS A 537 4.60 -30.75 23.69
CA HIS A 537 4.80 -31.97 24.48
C HIS A 537 6.23 -32.11 25.06
N GLN A 538 7.15 -31.25 24.63
CA GLN A 538 8.49 -31.14 25.19
C GLN A 538 8.68 -29.88 26.06
N GLY A 539 7.59 -29.23 26.44
CA GLY A 539 7.62 -28.04 27.31
C GLY A 539 7.93 -26.72 26.57
N LYS A 540 7.98 -26.71 25.25
CA LYS A 540 8.13 -25.51 24.41
C LYS A 540 6.78 -25.18 23.77
N ALA A 541 5.96 -24.33 24.40
CA ALA A 541 4.65 -23.95 23.88
C ALA A 541 4.75 -22.77 22.90
N PRO A 542 4.61 -22.98 21.58
CA PRO A 542 4.58 -21.90 20.61
C PRO A 542 3.32 -21.05 20.76
N ALA A 543 3.43 -19.75 20.48
CA ALA A 543 2.33 -18.79 20.46
C ALA A 543 1.95 -18.39 19.02
N ARG A 544 0.82 -17.70 18.88
CA ARG A 544 0.44 -17.06 17.62
C ARG A 544 1.50 -16.02 17.22
N GLY A 545 1.90 -16.04 15.94
CA GLY A 545 2.97 -15.22 15.39
C GLY A 545 4.34 -15.88 15.39
N ASP A 546 4.53 -17.00 16.13
CA ASP A 546 5.80 -17.73 16.11
C ASP A 546 6.00 -18.45 14.78
N THR A 547 7.23 -18.43 14.28
CA THR A 547 7.64 -19.19 13.09
C THR A 547 8.13 -20.57 13.50
N ILE A 548 7.46 -21.61 12.99
CA ILE A 548 7.82 -23.01 13.25
C ILE A 548 8.63 -23.56 12.08
N GLY A 549 9.84 -24.07 12.39
CA GLY A 549 10.68 -24.83 11.47
C GLY A 549 10.42 -26.33 11.60
N PHE A 550 10.11 -27.00 10.49
CA PHE A 550 9.88 -28.45 10.46
C PHE A 550 10.33 -29.11 9.17
N VAL A 551 10.59 -30.41 9.24
CA VAL A 551 10.89 -31.26 8.10
C VAL A 551 9.85 -32.35 7.94
N LYS A 552 9.63 -32.80 6.70
CA LYS A 552 8.74 -33.92 6.38
C LYS A 552 9.44 -35.24 6.69
N VAL A 553 8.75 -36.11 7.42
CA VAL A 553 9.26 -37.42 7.82
C VAL A 553 8.28 -38.53 7.46
N LEU A 554 8.78 -39.76 7.37
CA LEU A 554 7.93 -40.93 7.20
C LEU A 554 6.81 -40.91 8.28
N PRO A 555 5.56 -41.27 7.92
CA PRO A 555 4.45 -41.22 8.86
C PRO A 555 4.71 -42.05 10.11
N PHE A 556 4.47 -41.47 11.28
CA PHE A 556 4.57 -42.14 12.58
C PHE A 556 3.37 -41.83 13.48
N ARG A 557 3.19 -42.61 14.53
CA ARG A 557 2.11 -42.42 15.51
C ARG A 557 2.70 -42.09 16.88
N LEU A 558 2.11 -41.10 17.54
CA LEU A 558 2.43 -40.72 18.92
C LEU A 558 1.15 -40.27 19.63
N ALA A 559 0.90 -40.77 20.85
CA ALA A 559 -0.28 -40.45 21.65
C ALA A 559 -1.61 -40.58 20.87
N GLY A 560 -1.75 -41.66 20.07
CA GLY A 560 -2.95 -41.94 19.28
C GLY A 560 -3.13 -41.06 18.03
N ARG A 561 -2.20 -40.14 17.73
CA ARG A 561 -2.22 -39.26 16.55
C ARG A 561 -1.20 -39.68 15.53
N GLN A 562 -1.48 -39.41 14.26
CA GLN A 562 -0.56 -39.62 13.16
C GLN A 562 0.14 -38.30 12.80
N PHE A 563 1.44 -38.35 12.58
CA PHE A 563 2.30 -37.24 12.22
C PHE A 563 3.06 -37.57 10.92
N THR A 564 3.30 -36.55 10.12
CA THR A 564 4.08 -36.62 8.87
C THR A 564 5.21 -35.59 8.84
N VAL A 565 5.37 -34.84 9.92
CA VAL A 565 6.42 -33.85 10.11
C VAL A 565 6.99 -33.91 11.52
N LYS A 566 8.24 -33.48 11.68
CA LYS A 566 8.88 -33.20 12.97
C LYS A 566 9.50 -31.81 12.98
N PRO A 567 9.55 -31.11 14.12
CA PRO A 567 10.43 -29.96 14.27
C PRO A 567 11.85 -30.33 13.82
N THR A 568 12.52 -29.43 13.11
CA THR A 568 13.86 -29.71 12.53
C THR A 568 14.87 -30.13 13.60
N SER A 569 14.75 -29.56 14.81
CA SER A 569 15.60 -29.90 15.97
C SER A 569 15.37 -31.32 16.53
N GLN A 570 14.30 -32.00 16.15
CA GLN A 570 13.92 -33.33 16.65
C GLN A 570 14.00 -34.42 15.59
N ALA A 571 14.29 -34.04 14.35
CA ALA A 571 14.33 -34.97 13.22
C ALA A 571 15.74 -35.54 13.00
N SER A 572 15.77 -36.77 12.46
CA SER A 572 16.99 -37.42 11.98
C SER A 572 16.95 -37.54 10.45
N PRO A 573 18.08 -37.44 9.73
CA PRO A 573 18.12 -37.67 8.28
C PRO A 573 17.54 -39.01 7.83
N LYS A 574 17.61 -40.05 8.70
CA LYS A 574 17.06 -41.37 8.42
C LYS A 574 15.53 -41.39 8.38
N GLU A 575 14.87 -40.45 9.05
CA GLU A 575 13.42 -40.39 9.13
C GLU A 575 12.79 -39.60 7.99
N LEU A 576 13.59 -38.89 7.19
CA LEU A 576 13.08 -38.03 6.10
C LEU A 576 12.22 -38.84 5.10
N ASP A 577 11.06 -38.26 4.75
CA ASP A 577 10.24 -38.75 3.65
C ASP A 577 10.78 -38.21 2.31
N VAL A 578 11.81 -38.89 1.79
CA VAL A 578 12.46 -38.52 0.55
C VAL A 578 11.50 -38.57 -0.65
N ALA A 579 10.50 -39.45 -0.60
CA ALA A 579 9.51 -39.56 -1.67
C ALA A 579 8.62 -38.31 -1.71
N ASP A 580 8.12 -37.86 -0.55
CA ASP A 580 7.31 -36.64 -0.47
C ASP A 580 8.14 -35.38 -0.81
N TYR A 581 9.42 -35.29 -0.41
CA TYR A 581 10.30 -34.20 -0.82
C TYR A 581 10.52 -34.18 -2.34
N THR A 582 10.74 -35.35 -2.96
CA THR A 582 10.90 -35.45 -4.42
C THR A 582 9.65 -35.01 -5.16
N LEU A 583 8.48 -35.46 -4.72
CA LEU A 583 7.20 -35.06 -5.30
C LEU A 583 6.94 -33.55 -5.12
N SER A 584 7.25 -33.00 -3.94
CA SER A 584 7.09 -31.59 -3.64
C SER A 584 8.02 -30.71 -4.46
N LEU A 585 9.27 -31.11 -4.66
CA LEU A 585 10.23 -30.41 -5.54
C LEU A 585 9.72 -30.40 -6.98
N CYS A 586 9.38 -31.57 -7.53
CA CYS A 586 8.86 -31.67 -8.89
C CYS A 586 7.56 -30.87 -9.09
N ALA A 587 6.62 -30.94 -8.15
CA ALA A 587 5.37 -30.17 -8.21
C ALA A 587 5.62 -28.66 -8.17
N SER A 588 6.58 -28.19 -7.36
CA SER A 588 6.95 -26.78 -7.29
C SER A 588 7.63 -26.29 -8.58
N LEU A 589 8.47 -27.11 -9.19
CA LEU A 589 9.13 -26.81 -10.47
C LEU A 589 8.16 -26.88 -11.66
N SER A 590 7.14 -27.74 -11.62
CA SER A 590 6.17 -27.88 -12.71
C SER A 590 5.42 -26.57 -13.00
N GLN A 591 5.22 -25.70 -12.02
CA GLN A 591 4.61 -24.38 -12.24
C GLN A 591 5.38 -23.55 -13.29
N THR A 592 6.68 -23.75 -13.41
CA THR A 592 7.54 -23.04 -14.35
C THR A 592 7.90 -23.88 -15.57
N PHE A 593 7.98 -25.18 -15.43
CA PHE A 593 8.43 -26.10 -16.46
C PHE A 593 7.32 -26.46 -17.45
N ASP A 594 6.07 -26.59 -16.98
CA ASP A 594 4.93 -26.91 -17.86
C ASP A 594 4.73 -25.84 -18.96
N PRO A 595 4.80 -24.52 -18.67
CA PRO A 595 4.75 -23.49 -19.71
C PRO A 595 5.89 -23.54 -20.73
N MET A 596 7.02 -24.14 -20.37
CA MET A 596 8.16 -24.39 -21.27
C MET A 596 8.08 -25.74 -22.00
N ASN A 597 6.99 -26.49 -21.85
CA ASN A 597 6.81 -27.86 -22.36
C ASN A 597 7.80 -28.89 -21.78
N ILE A 598 8.31 -28.64 -20.57
CA ILE A 598 9.13 -29.62 -19.83
C ILE A 598 8.22 -30.34 -18.85
N LYS A 599 7.96 -31.61 -19.06
CA LYS A 599 7.14 -32.44 -18.18
C LYS A 599 8.01 -33.15 -17.16
N LEU A 600 7.92 -32.76 -15.90
CA LEU A 600 8.46 -33.53 -14.80
C LEU A 600 7.46 -34.65 -14.44
N LYS A 601 7.91 -35.87 -14.32
CA LYS A 601 7.05 -37.01 -13.97
C LYS A 601 6.61 -36.88 -12.51
N THR A 602 5.41 -36.33 -12.29
CA THR A 602 4.82 -36.07 -10.94
C THR A 602 3.77 -37.12 -10.54
N LYS A 603 3.33 -38.00 -11.46
CA LYS A 603 2.33 -39.01 -11.16
C LYS A 603 2.98 -40.35 -10.78
N SER A 604 2.42 -40.95 -9.75
CA SER A 604 2.78 -42.24 -9.13
C SER A 604 2.67 -43.51 -10.03
N THR A 605 2.63 -43.35 -11.34
CA THR A 605 2.68 -44.46 -12.28
C THR A 605 4.14 -44.74 -12.65
N ASN A 606 4.71 -45.72 -11.95
CA ASN A 606 6.05 -46.32 -12.09
C ASN A 606 7.18 -45.61 -11.31
N LEU A 607 7.05 -45.52 -9.99
CA LEU A 607 8.19 -45.43 -9.07
C LEU A 607 9.17 -46.58 -9.26
N SER A 608 8.77 -47.71 -9.89
CA SER A 608 9.62 -48.87 -10.16
C SER A 608 10.68 -48.66 -11.24
N GLN A 609 10.62 -47.58 -12.04
CA GLN A 609 11.70 -47.22 -12.99
C GLN A 609 12.75 -46.26 -12.41
N PHE A 610 12.54 -45.80 -11.16
CA PHE A 610 13.44 -44.90 -10.45
C PHE A 610 13.79 -45.40 -9.03
N ILE A 611 13.41 -46.64 -8.67
CA ILE A 611 13.88 -47.36 -7.48
C ILE A 611 15.05 -48.23 -7.82
#